data_f2638820929338b6bf3a4998926421c7
#
_entry.id   f2638820929338b6bf3a4998926421c7
#
_cell.length_a   1.000
_cell.length_b   1.000
_cell.length_c   1.000
_cell.angle_alpha   90.00
_cell.angle_beta   90.00
_cell.angle_gamma   90.00
#
_symmetry.space_group_name_H-M   'P 1'
#
loop_
_entity.id
_entity.type
_entity.pdbx_description
1 polymer ?
#
loop_
_entity_poly.entity_id
_entity_poly.type
_entity_poly.pdbx_seq_one_letter_code
_entity_poly.pdbx_strand_id
1 'polypeptide(L)'
;MKRVFIMLAIVLGSAGLLFAQKSNQKEVKQLQSFLQQKSAKGDANYIRLGITDIKNPAMWKGVVWSDGRAISIDWKDKELAGELDLNGFTALQKVDCSRNQLTEINVSNCTALNTLNVSRNKLSELNIDNCPALVKLDCYKNRLTDLSL
;
A
#
# COMPACT_ATOMS: atom_id res chain seq x y z
N MET A 1 5.86 47.76 3.64
CA MET A 1 6.19 47.07 2.36
C MET A 1 5.93 45.60 2.50
N LYS A 2 4.85 45.10 1.91
CA LYS A 2 4.49 43.67 1.89
C LYS A 2 5.33 42.99 0.82
N ARG A 3 6.23 42.10 1.21
CA ARG A 3 6.98 41.26 0.26
C ARG A 3 6.01 40.20 -0.29
N VAL A 4 5.60 40.37 -1.54
CA VAL A 4 4.90 39.33 -2.28
C VAL A 4 5.95 38.32 -2.72
N PHE A 5 5.97 37.14 -2.09
CA PHE A 5 6.71 36.00 -2.58
C PHE A 5 5.93 35.42 -3.77
N ILE A 6 6.33 35.78 -4.96
CA ILE A 6 5.90 35.08 -6.17
C ILE A 6 6.66 33.75 -6.19
N MET A 7 6.04 32.69 -5.73
CA MET A 7 6.51 31.33 -5.97
C MET A 7 6.31 31.04 -7.46
N LEU A 8 7.40 31.07 -8.19
CA LEU A 8 7.45 30.56 -9.56
C LEU A 8 7.33 29.03 -9.47
N ALA A 9 6.12 28.50 -9.54
CA ALA A 9 5.88 27.07 -9.60
C ALA A 9 6.31 26.57 -10.97
N ILE A 10 7.40 25.81 -10.99
CA ILE A 10 7.82 25.07 -12.19
C ILE A 10 6.72 24.06 -12.50
N VAL A 11 6.17 24.13 -13.70
CA VAL A 11 4.93 23.46 -14.16
C VAL A 11 4.96 21.93 -14.11
N LEU A 12 6.09 21.29 -13.83
CA LEU A 12 6.23 19.85 -13.60
C LEU A 12 5.99 19.40 -12.15
N GLY A 13 5.90 20.36 -11.20
CA GLY A 13 5.67 20.06 -9.78
C GLY A 13 4.21 20.18 -9.34
N SER A 14 3.35 20.82 -10.13
CA SER A 14 2.00 21.18 -9.66
C SER A 14 1.06 19.99 -9.50
N ALA A 15 1.11 19.00 -10.39
CA ALA A 15 0.26 17.81 -10.29
C ALA A 15 0.67 16.92 -9.11
N GLY A 16 1.96 16.73 -8.88
CA GLY A 16 2.47 15.95 -7.74
C GLY A 16 2.20 16.64 -6.39
N LEU A 17 2.35 17.98 -6.32
CA LEU A 17 2.03 18.77 -5.12
C LEU A 17 0.52 18.76 -4.83
N LEU A 18 -0.32 18.91 -5.86
CA LEU A 18 -1.78 18.88 -5.71
C LEU A 18 -2.26 17.50 -5.27
N PHE A 19 -1.65 16.44 -5.80
CA PHE A 19 -1.93 15.07 -5.38
C PHE A 19 -1.52 14.85 -3.91
N ALA A 20 -0.32 15.29 -3.52
CA ALA A 20 0.17 15.18 -2.14
C ALA A 20 -0.70 15.96 -1.14
N GLN A 21 -1.30 17.09 -1.55
CA GLN A 21 -2.25 17.84 -0.72
C GLN A 21 -3.61 17.15 -0.57
N LYS A 22 -4.05 16.36 -1.55
CA LYS A 22 -5.34 15.63 -1.51
C LYS A 22 -5.22 14.23 -0.94
N SER A 23 -4.01 13.64 -0.95
CA SER A 23 -3.83 12.26 -0.49
C SER A 23 -4.03 12.12 1.00
N ASN A 24 -4.60 10.99 1.43
CA ASN A 24 -4.71 10.64 2.84
C ASN A 24 -3.32 10.40 3.42
N GLN A 25 -2.86 11.33 4.24
CA GLN A 25 -1.50 11.32 4.79
C GLN A 25 -1.22 10.10 5.67
N LYS A 26 -2.24 9.53 6.31
CA LYS A 26 -2.09 8.30 7.09
C LYS A 26 -1.76 7.13 6.16
N GLU A 27 -2.53 6.94 5.10
CA GLU A 27 -2.31 5.87 4.11
C GLU A 27 -0.95 6.01 3.43
N VAL A 28 -0.57 7.23 3.06
CA VAL A 28 0.75 7.52 2.48
C VAL A 28 1.87 7.09 3.43
N LYS A 29 1.80 7.46 4.71
CA LYS A 29 2.83 7.10 5.70
C LYS A 29 2.92 5.59 5.93
N GLN A 30 1.78 4.90 6.03
CA GLN A 30 1.75 3.44 6.21
C GLN A 30 2.42 2.73 5.02
N LEU A 31 2.06 3.11 3.78
CA LEU A 31 2.69 2.55 2.59
C LEU A 31 4.17 2.92 2.47
N GLN A 32 4.56 4.17 2.79
CA GLN A 32 5.98 4.55 2.82
C GLN A 32 6.79 3.72 3.81
N SER A 33 6.25 3.46 4.98
CA SER A 33 6.91 2.61 5.98
C SER A 33 7.21 1.22 5.41
N PHE A 34 6.24 0.59 4.74
CA PHE A 34 6.44 -0.68 4.07
C PHE A 34 7.43 -0.61 2.91
N LEU A 35 7.32 0.42 2.09
CA LEU A 35 8.20 0.60 0.93
C LEU A 35 9.67 0.75 1.30
N GLN A 36 9.97 1.25 2.49
CA GLN A 36 11.34 1.40 3.01
C GLN A 36 11.88 0.14 3.68
N GLN A 37 11.07 -0.85 3.98
CA GLN A 37 11.53 -2.11 4.55
C GLN A 37 12.39 -2.88 3.55
N LYS A 38 13.26 -3.75 4.08
CA LYS A 38 14.11 -4.62 3.26
C LYS A 38 13.27 -5.66 2.52
N SER A 39 13.50 -5.78 1.24
CA SER A 39 12.94 -6.83 0.38
C SER A 39 13.59 -8.18 0.65
N ALA A 40 13.10 -9.20 -0.02
CA ALA A 40 13.70 -10.54 0.00
C ALA A 40 15.14 -10.58 -0.55
N LYS A 41 15.57 -9.56 -1.28
CA LYS A 41 16.94 -9.43 -1.82
C LYS A 41 17.83 -8.50 -1.00
N GLY A 42 17.30 -7.89 0.06
CA GLY A 42 18.03 -7.05 1.00
C GLY A 42 18.07 -5.56 0.66
N ASP A 43 17.62 -5.15 -0.52
CA ASP A 43 17.35 -3.76 -0.86
C ASP A 43 15.96 -3.34 -0.38
N ALA A 44 15.58 -2.07 -0.54
CA ALA A 44 14.26 -1.64 -0.09
C ALA A 44 13.13 -2.11 -1.03
N ASN A 45 11.95 -2.36 -0.48
CA ASN A 45 10.78 -2.80 -1.25
C ASN A 45 10.44 -1.86 -2.42
N TYR A 46 10.60 -0.54 -2.25
CA TYR A 46 10.31 0.41 -3.32
C TYR A 46 11.19 0.18 -4.56
N ILE A 47 12.43 -0.33 -4.38
CA ILE A 47 13.33 -0.66 -5.50
C ILE A 47 12.78 -1.83 -6.30
N ARG A 48 12.25 -2.87 -5.62
CA ARG A 48 11.62 -4.02 -6.28
C ARG A 48 10.40 -3.64 -7.12
N LEU A 49 9.70 -2.60 -6.70
CA LEU A 49 8.54 -2.06 -7.41
C LEU A 49 8.94 -1.09 -8.54
N GLY A 50 10.23 -0.75 -8.66
CA GLY A 50 10.71 0.24 -9.63
C GLY A 50 10.14 1.64 -9.36
N ILE A 51 9.94 1.97 -8.09
CA ILE A 51 9.54 3.32 -7.66
C ILE A 51 10.81 4.16 -7.55
N THR A 52 10.86 5.24 -8.32
CA THR A 52 12.04 6.13 -8.37
C THR A 52 11.92 7.34 -7.42
N ASP A 53 10.70 7.71 -7.06
CA ASP A 53 10.43 8.79 -6.11
C ASP A 53 9.43 8.33 -5.04
N ILE A 54 9.97 7.93 -3.90
CA ILE A 54 9.16 7.48 -2.75
C ILE A 54 8.39 8.63 -2.07
N LYS A 55 8.75 9.88 -2.35
CA LYS A 55 8.06 11.05 -1.79
C LYS A 55 6.84 11.44 -2.61
N ASN A 56 6.69 10.90 -3.82
CA ASN A 56 5.57 11.18 -4.70
C ASN A 56 4.63 9.97 -4.82
N PRO A 57 3.58 9.87 -4.01
CA PRO A 57 2.65 8.74 -4.04
C PRO A 57 1.97 8.50 -5.39
N ALA A 58 1.80 9.55 -6.21
CA ALA A 58 1.26 9.43 -7.55
C ALA A 58 2.11 8.58 -8.49
N MET A 59 3.40 8.41 -8.16
CA MET A 59 4.36 7.61 -8.93
C MET A 59 4.54 6.19 -8.40
N TRP A 60 3.80 5.79 -7.38
CA TRP A 60 3.94 4.46 -6.80
C TRP A 60 3.26 3.41 -7.68
N LYS A 61 4.09 2.64 -8.37
CA LYS A 61 3.62 1.57 -9.25
C LYS A 61 2.83 0.52 -8.47
N GLY A 62 1.71 0.11 -9.05
CA GLY A 62 0.83 -0.88 -8.46
C GLY A 62 -0.15 -0.32 -7.43
N VAL A 63 -0.13 0.98 -7.11
CA VAL A 63 -1.15 1.63 -6.29
C VAL A 63 -2.04 2.49 -7.18
N VAL A 64 -3.35 2.25 -7.11
CA VAL A 64 -4.36 3.08 -7.78
C VAL A 64 -4.99 3.99 -6.73
N TRP A 65 -4.97 5.28 -7.00
CA TRP A 65 -5.52 6.31 -6.14
C TRP A 65 -6.80 6.91 -6.75
N SER A 66 -7.78 7.21 -5.91
CA SER A 66 -8.98 7.98 -6.26
C SER A 66 -9.30 8.93 -5.12
N ASP A 67 -9.51 10.20 -5.43
CA ASP A 67 -9.80 11.26 -4.46
C ASP A 67 -8.84 11.27 -3.25
N GLY A 68 -7.55 11.00 -3.52
CA GLY A 68 -6.51 10.97 -2.51
C GLY A 68 -6.51 9.73 -1.60
N ARG A 69 -7.28 8.71 -1.93
CA ARG A 69 -7.37 7.44 -1.21
C ARG A 69 -6.84 6.29 -2.09
N ALA A 70 -6.13 5.37 -1.50
CA ALA A 70 -5.76 4.14 -2.19
C ALA A 70 -7.00 3.25 -2.36
N ILE A 71 -7.30 2.87 -3.60
CA ILE A 71 -8.45 2.01 -3.94
C ILE A 71 -8.04 0.61 -4.41
N SER A 72 -6.81 0.45 -4.89
CA SER A 72 -6.27 -0.86 -5.28
C SER A 72 -4.77 -0.90 -5.10
N ILE A 73 -4.26 -2.07 -4.67
CA ILE A 73 -2.83 -2.37 -4.60
C ILE A 73 -2.59 -3.67 -5.34
N ASP A 74 -1.70 -3.64 -6.35
CA ASP A 74 -1.23 -4.82 -7.07
C ASP A 74 0.31 -4.85 -7.05
N TRP A 75 0.82 -5.64 -6.13
CA TRP A 75 2.25 -5.85 -5.91
C TRP A 75 2.63 -7.34 -5.99
N LYS A 76 1.92 -8.07 -6.82
CA LYS A 76 2.15 -9.49 -7.05
C LYS A 76 3.55 -9.74 -7.61
N ASP A 77 4.23 -10.77 -7.07
CA ASP A 77 5.49 -11.32 -7.60
C ASP A 77 6.61 -10.28 -7.73
N LYS A 78 6.90 -9.56 -6.64
CA LYS A 78 7.86 -8.44 -6.59
C LYS A 78 9.00 -8.67 -5.58
N GLU A 79 9.13 -9.88 -5.05
CA GLU A 79 10.16 -10.20 -4.05
C GLU A 79 10.10 -9.29 -2.79
N LEU A 80 8.91 -8.78 -2.48
CA LEU A 80 8.66 -7.94 -1.31
C LEU A 80 8.74 -8.77 -0.04
N ALA A 81 9.17 -8.14 1.06
CA ALA A 81 9.22 -8.79 2.37
C ALA A 81 8.85 -7.79 3.48
N GLY A 82 8.65 -8.32 4.67
CA GLY A 82 8.31 -7.55 5.87
C GLY A 82 6.82 -7.52 6.17
N GLU A 83 6.41 -6.49 6.87
CA GLU A 83 5.08 -6.32 7.43
C GLU A 83 4.33 -5.20 6.69
N LEU A 84 3.15 -5.49 6.16
CA LEU A 84 2.32 -4.54 5.42
C LEU A 84 1.09 -4.17 6.24
N ASP A 85 1.09 -2.95 6.78
CA ASP A 85 -0.05 -2.41 7.52
C ASP A 85 -0.93 -1.53 6.61
N LEU A 86 -2.14 -2.01 6.33
CA LEU A 86 -3.21 -1.32 5.60
C LEU A 86 -4.41 -1.00 6.48
N ASN A 87 -4.25 -1.03 7.81
CA ASN A 87 -5.34 -0.78 8.74
C ASN A 87 -6.04 0.55 8.46
N GLY A 88 -7.35 0.49 8.27
CA GLY A 88 -8.18 1.67 8.09
C GLY A 88 -8.14 2.29 6.68
N PHE A 89 -7.68 1.54 5.67
CA PHE A 89 -7.81 1.94 4.26
C PHE A 89 -9.25 1.73 3.80
N THR A 90 -10.15 2.58 4.30
CA THR A 90 -11.61 2.38 4.13
C THR A 90 -12.11 2.49 2.68
N ALA A 91 -11.31 3.04 1.76
CA ALA A 91 -11.63 3.10 0.33
C ALA A 91 -11.00 1.97 -0.48
N LEU A 92 -10.12 1.16 0.13
CA LEU A 92 -9.39 0.09 -0.55
C LEU A 92 -10.35 -1.06 -0.90
N GLN A 93 -10.39 -1.41 -2.17
CA GLN A 93 -11.32 -2.41 -2.71
C GLN A 93 -10.61 -3.72 -3.06
N LYS A 94 -9.37 -3.65 -3.54
CA LYS A 94 -8.63 -4.80 -4.01
C LYS A 94 -7.17 -4.75 -3.57
N VAL A 95 -6.66 -5.90 -3.09
CA VAL A 95 -5.25 -6.12 -2.79
C VAL A 95 -4.80 -7.44 -3.42
N ASP A 96 -3.75 -7.38 -4.22
CA ASP A 96 -2.99 -8.55 -4.65
C ASP A 96 -1.49 -8.35 -4.30
N CYS A 97 -1.08 -9.00 -3.22
CA CYS A 97 0.32 -9.07 -2.80
C CYS A 97 0.84 -10.52 -2.86
N SER A 98 0.22 -11.35 -3.69
CA SER A 98 0.59 -12.77 -3.81
C SER A 98 2.02 -12.96 -4.33
N ARG A 99 2.61 -14.13 -4.04
CA ARG A 99 3.96 -14.51 -4.49
C ARG A 99 5.06 -13.55 -4.04
N ASN A 100 5.04 -13.20 -2.77
CA ASN A 100 6.05 -12.39 -2.10
C ASN A 100 6.61 -13.14 -0.88
N GLN A 101 7.28 -12.46 0.03
CA GLN A 101 7.81 -13.01 1.27
C GLN A 101 7.34 -12.20 2.48
N LEU A 102 6.11 -11.69 2.43
CA LEU A 102 5.50 -10.97 3.54
C LEU A 102 5.35 -11.89 4.75
N THR A 103 5.63 -11.37 5.92
CA THR A 103 5.50 -12.08 7.20
C THR A 103 4.23 -11.74 7.95
N GLU A 104 3.70 -10.56 7.71
CA GLU A 104 2.44 -10.07 8.28
C GLU A 104 1.72 -9.17 7.29
N ILE A 105 0.40 -9.22 7.31
CA ILE A 105 -0.47 -8.25 6.65
C ILE A 105 -1.67 -7.94 7.55
N ASN A 106 -1.94 -6.65 7.73
CA ASN A 106 -3.08 -6.16 8.49
C ASN A 106 -3.97 -5.34 7.56
N VAL A 107 -5.15 -5.86 7.26
CA VAL A 107 -6.19 -5.15 6.49
C VAL A 107 -7.42 -4.84 7.34
N SER A 108 -7.27 -4.85 8.66
CA SER A 108 -8.38 -4.53 9.56
C SER A 108 -8.99 -3.16 9.25
N ASN A 109 -10.30 -3.04 9.42
CA ASN A 109 -11.06 -1.82 9.11
C ASN A 109 -10.97 -1.34 7.63
N CYS A 110 -10.61 -2.24 6.70
CA CYS A 110 -10.71 -1.98 5.27
C CYS A 110 -12.16 -2.26 4.82
N THR A 111 -13.07 -1.34 5.16
CA THR A 111 -14.52 -1.59 5.06
C THR A 111 -15.05 -1.75 3.62
N ALA A 112 -14.30 -1.28 2.61
CA ALA A 112 -14.64 -1.47 1.19
C ALA A 112 -13.90 -2.65 0.53
N LEU A 113 -12.98 -3.33 1.25
CA LEU A 113 -12.15 -4.38 0.68
C LEU A 113 -13.01 -5.59 0.30
N ASN A 114 -13.07 -5.88 -0.99
CA ASN A 114 -13.87 -7.00 -1.52
C ASN A 114 -13.00 -8.18 -2.01
N THR A 115 -11.75 -7.92 -2.37
CA THR A 115 -10.83 -8.95 -2.88
C THR A 115 -9.47 -8.82 -2.24
N LEU A 116 -9.02 -9.88 -1.58
CA LEU A 116 -7.70 -9.98 -0.96
C LEU A 116 -6.99 -11.25 -1.45
N ASN A 117 -5.88 -11.09 -2.15
CA ASN A 117 -4.99 -12.19 -2.51
C ASN A 117 -3.62 -11.98 -1.87
N VAL A 118 -3.31 -12.79 -0.88
CA VAL A 118 -2.03 -12.82 -0.18
C VAL A 118 -1.38 -14.21 -0.24
N SER A 119 -1.82 -15.02 -1.20
CA SER A 119 -1.33 -16.38 -1.38
C SER A 119 0.17 -16.41 -1.67
N ARG A 120 0.82 -17.52 -1.29
CA ARG A 120 2.25 -17.75 -1.52
C ARG A 120 3.13 -16.65 -0.91
N ASN A 121 2.96 -16.45 0.39
CA ASN A 121 3.76 -15.59 1.26
C ASN A 121 4.31 -16.39 2.45
N LYS A 122 4.82 -15.72 3.46
CA LYS A 122 5.31 -16.32 4.72
C LYS A 122 4.47 -15.86 5.92
N LEU A 123 3.20 -15.48 5.69
CA LEU A 123 2.35 -14.93 6.73
C LEU A 123 2.16 -15.93 7.86
N SER A 124 2.50 -15.51 9.09
CA SER A 124 2.13 -16.18 10.33
C SER A 124 0.79 -15.67 10.87
N GLU A 125 0.45 -14.42 10.53
CA GLU A 125 -0.77 -13.74 10.94
C GLU A 125 -1.42 -13.02 9.76
N LEU A 126 -2.74 -13.00 9.76
CA LEU A 126 -3.57 -12.26 8.80
C LEU A 126 -4.74 -11.65 9.56
N ASN A 127 -4.71 -10.32 9.73
CA ASN A 127 -5.80 -9.61 10.38
C ASN A 127 -6.75 -9.02 9.33
N ILE A 128 -7.98 -9.54 9.34
CA ILE A 128 -9.09 -9.14 8.46
C ILE A 128 -10.30 -8.62 9.24
N ASP A 129 -10.10 -8.21 10.48
CA ASP A 129 -11.17 -7.70 11.33
C ASP A 129 -11.90 -6.53 10.68
N ASN A 130 -13.22 -6.51 10.82
CA ASN A 130 -14.07 -5.45 10.29
C ASN A 130 -13.87 -5.17 8.78
N CYS A 131 -13.85 -6.23 7.97
CA CYS A 131 -13.85 -6.19 6.51
C CYS A 131 -15.18 -6.72 5.94
N PRO A 132 -16.34 -6.06 6.17
CA PRO A 132 -17.66 -6.61 5.86
C PRO A 132 -17.92 -6.80 4.36
N ALA A 133 -17.16 -6.13 3.50
CA ALA A 133 -17.30 -6.25 2.05
C ALA A 133 -16.46 -7.38 1.45
N LEU A 134 -15.67 -8.11 2.27
CA LEU A 134 -14.75 -9.12 1.78
C LEU A 134 -15.50 -10.35 1.27
N VAL A 135 -15.41 -10.61 -0.05
CA VAL A 135 -16.07 -11.74 -0.72
C VAL A 135 -15.07 -12.72 -1.35
N LYS A 136 -13.84 -12.27 -1.58
CA LYS A 136 -12.76 -13.09 -2.12
C LYS A 136 -11.53 -13.00 -1.25
N LEU A 137 -11.13 -14.13 -0.64
CA LEU A 137 -9.90 -14.27 0.12
C LEU A 137 -9.10 -15.44 -0.44
N ASP A 138 -7.86 -15.19 -0.87
CA ASP A 138 -6.87 -16.23 -1.17
C ASP A 138 -5.64 -16.04 -0.29
N CYS A 139 -5.50 -16.89 0.73
CA CYS A 139 -4.35 -16.93 1.63
C CYS A 139 -3.57 -18.27 1.51
N TYR A 140 -3.77 -19.02 0.43
CA TYR A 140 -3.13 -20.31 0.18
C TYR A 140 -1.60 -20.23 0.22
N LYS A 141 -0.95 -21.28 0.73
CA LYS A 141 0.50 -21.35 0.87
C LYS A 141 1.09 -20.20 1.70
N ASN A 142 0.62 -20.07 2.91
CA ASN A 142 1.20 -19.27 4.00
C ASN A 142 1.55 -20.17 5.20
N ARG A 143 1.84 -19.58 6.34
CA ARG A 143 2.19 -20.25 7.60
C ARG A 143 1.16 -19.96 8.70
N LEU A 144 -0.06 -19.59 8.30
CA LEU A 144 -1.13 -19.27 9.22
C LEU A 144 -1.47 -20.49 10.07
N THR A 145 -1.53 -20.30 11.39
CA THR A 145 -1.93 -21.31 12.36
C THR A 145 -3.39 -21.18 12.76
N ASP A 146 -3.93 -19.99 12.58
CA ASP A 146 -5.34 -19.66 12.84
C ASP A 146 -5.83 -18.64 11.81
N LEU A 147 -7.11 -18.69 11.49
CA LEU A 147 -7.79 -17.72 10.66
C LEU A 147 -9.17 -17.45 11.26
N SER A 148 -9.26 -16.39 12.06
CA SER A 148 -10.55 -15.90 12.55
C SER A 148 -11.25 -15.15 11.41
N LEU A 149 -12.46 -15.63 11.04
CA LEU A 149 -13.33 -15.04 10.03
C LEU A 149 -14.53 -14.38 10.67
#